data_4aec887a5845eabca462fd0b9610b287
#
_entry.id   4aec887a5845eabca462fd0b9610b287
#
_cell.length_a   1.000
_cell.length_b   1.000
_cell.length_c   1.000
_cell.angle_alpha   90.00
_cell.angle_beta   90.00
_cell.angle_gamma   90.00
#
_symmetry.space_group_name_H-M   'P 1'
#
loop_
_entity.id
_entity.type
_entity.pdbx_description
1 polymer ?
#
loop_
_entity_poly.entity_id
_entity_poly.type
_entity_poly.pdbx_seq_one_letter_code
_entity_poly.pdbx_strand_id
1 'polypeptide(L)'
;FNMLNTAEADICMAHLDLNGFYMHENITQTHGYDKSIVSRFEKTITGHFHTKNDDGQVFYLGSQYEMTWSDYNVKKYFHIFDTETRELEAIHNPLTIFAKLIYDDDKTDYDNFDISPYHNKFVKLVVVNKKNNEMFDRLLERLYHKITVHELKILEDYSDLNANLVSDDVVEGTEDTITLVNNYVDQLPVDLDKEKLKNMIKETF
;
A
#
# COMPACT_ATOMS: atom_id res chain seq x y z
N PHE A 1 4.97 14.48 24.38
CA PHE A 1 6.29 15.16 24.24
C PHE A 1 7.07 15.27 25.57
N ASN A 2 6.44 15.58 26.71
CA ASN A 2 7.18 15.67 27.99
C ASN A 2 7.90 14.35 28.34
N MET A 3 7.29 13.19 28.11
CA MET A 3 7.93 11.90 28.33
C MET A 3 9.19 11.70 27.48
N LEU A 4 9.17 12.08 26.20
CA LEU A 4 10.33 11.97 25.32
C LEU A 4 11.50 12.82 25.82
N ASN A 5 11.23 13.98 26.42
CA ASN A 5 12.25 14.88 26.93
C ASN A 5 12.81 14.47 28.30
N THR A 6 12.06 13.73 29.10
CA THR A 6 12.41 13.43 30.51
C THR A 6 12.75 11.97 30.76
N ALA A 7 12.47 11.05 29.83
CA ALA A 7 12.74 9.63 30.01
C ALA A 7 14.25 9.36 30.14
N GLU A 8 14.64 8.61 31.17
CA GLU A 8 16.01 8.11 31.34
C GLU A 8 16.11 6.74 30.67
N ALA A 9 16.25 6.76 29.31
CA ALA A 9 16.35 5.55 28.50
C ALA A 9 17.25 5.82 27.29
N ASP A 10 17.94 4.78 26.82
CA ASP A 10 18.78 4.83 25.63
C ASP A 10 17.97 4.50 24.36
N ILE A 11 16.96 3.66 24.51
CA ILE A 11 16.13 3.16 23.40
C ILE A 11 14.71 3.70 23.52
N CYS A 12 14.20 4.24 22.42
CA CYS A 12 12.79 4.66 22.29
C CYS A 12 12.03 3.66 21.44
N MET A 13 10.91 3.14 21.93
CA MET A 13 9.94 2.41 21.13
C MET A 13 8.64 3.20 21.08
N ALA A 14 8.18 3.54 19.88
CA ALA A 14 7.06 4.46 19.71
C ALA A 14 6.27 4.16 18.44
N HIS A 15 5.22 4.96 18.20
CA HIS A 15 4.48 5.00 16.95
C HIS A 15 4.41 6.46 16.51
N LEU A 16 5.35 6.87 15.66
CA LEU A 16 5.61 8.27 15.35
C LEU A 16 5.43 8.53 13.86
N ASP A 17 4.90 9.70 13.56
CA ASP A 17 4.87 10.29 12.23
C ASP A 17 6.00 11.32 12.13
N LEU A 18 7.16 10.90 11.60
CA LEU A 18 8.35 11.75 11.48
C LEU A 18 8.56 12.19 10.03
N ASN A 19 8.93 13.44 9.88
CA ASN A 19 9.32 14.03 8.61
C ASN A 19 10.61 13.39 8.05
N GLY A 20 10.69 13.23 6.73
CA GLY A 20 11.89 12.78 6.03
C GLY A 20 11.99 11.28 5.80
N PHE A 21 11.02 10.49 6.27
CA PHE A 21 10.96 9.04 6.06
C PHE A 21 9.96 8.65 4.98
N TYR A 22 10.16 7.49 4.36
CA TYR A 22 9.26 6.99 3.34
C TYR A 22 7.97 6.45 3.95
N MET A 23 6.84 7.00 3.53
CA MET A 23 5.50 6.47 3.82
C MET A 23 5.22 5.25 2.96
N HIS A 24 5.54 5.35 1.67
CA HIS A 24 5.49 4.32 0.64
C HIS A 24 6.73 4.38 -0.26
N GLU A 25 6.85 3.44 -1.18
CA GLU A 25 7.88 3.45 -2.20
C GLU A 25 7.83 4.79 -2.97
N ASN A 26 8.92 5.56 -2.89
CA ASN A 26 9.08 6.89 -3.52
C ASN A 26 8.21 8.04 -2.97
N ILE A 27 7.48 7.86 -1.87
CA ILE A 27 6.72 8.93 -1.23
C ILE A 27 7.29 9.22 0.15
N THR A 28 7.88 10.40 0.31
CA THR A 28 8.47 10.85 1.58
C THR A 28 7.47 11.69 2.36
N GLN A 29 7.33 11.43 3.67
CA GLN A 29 6.59 12.27 4.59
C GLN A 29 7.25 13.65 4.72
N THR A 30 6.46 14.71 4.50
CA THR A 30 6.95 16.10 4.54
C THR A 30 6.30 16.94 5.65
N HIS A 31 5.25 16.42 6.30
CA HIS A 31 4.43 17.15 7.29
C HIS A 31 4.50 16.56 8.70
N GLY A 32 5.26 15.48 8.90
CA GLY A 32 5.43 14.83 10.21
C GLY A 32 6.23 15.69 11.20
N TYR A 33 6.39 15.18 12.41
CA TYR A 33 7.24 15.82 13.42
C TYR A 33 8.71 15.80 13.01
N ASP A 34 9.44 16.82 13.43
CA ASP A 34 10.88 16.84 13.26
C ASP A 34 11.56 15.74 14.09
N LYS A 35 12.50 15.01 13.48
CA LYS A 35 13.17 13.89 14.17
C LYS A 35 14.00 14.28 15.38
N SER A 36 14.28 15.57 15.57
CA SER A 36 14.98 16.07 16.75
C SER A 36 14.27 15.72 18.08
N ILE A 37 12.95 15.46 18.03
CA ILE A 37 12.19 15.03 19.23
C ILE A 37 12.67 13.70 19.81
N VAL A 38 13.36 12.88 19.02
CA VAL A 38 13.90 11.57 19.43
C VAL A 38 15.44 11.53 19.37
N SER A 39 16.11 12.63 19.03
CA SER A 39 17.56 12.69 18.81
C SER A 39 18.41 12.33 20.04
N ARG A 40 17.84 12.43 21.25
CA ARG A 40 18.52 12.06 22.50
C ARG A 40 18.68 10.55 22.69
N PHE A 41 17.87 9.73 22.00
CA PHE A 41 17.94 8.29 22.11
C PHE A 41 19.02 7.74 21.18
N GLU A 42 19.72 6.72 21.64
CA GLU A 42 20.70 6.02 20.81
C GLU A 42 20.02 5.38 19.59
N LYS A 43 18.85 4.78 19.84
CA LYS A 43 18.04 4.15 18.81
C LYS A 43 16.57 4.38 19.07
N THR A 44 15.85 4.75 18.02
CA THR A 44 14.39 4.86 18.03
C THR A 44 13.80 3.82 17.08
N ILE A 45 12.98 2.91 17.62
CA ILE A 45 12.26 1.88 16.88
C ILE A 45 10.81 2.32 16.82
N THR A 46 10.27 2.50 15.61
CA THR A 46 8.93 3.08 15.44
C THR A 46 8.10 2.35 14.38
N GLY A 47 6.78 2.39 14.56
CA GLY A 47 5.78 2.05 13.56
C GLY A 47 5.24 3.29 12.85
N HIS A 48 4.06 3.20 12.28
CA HIS A 48 3.29 4.13 11.50
C HIS A 48 3.40 3.86 9.99
N PHE A 49 4.59 3.96 9.39
CA PHE A 49 4.76 3.68 7.97
C PHE A 49 4.83 2.17 7.71
N HIS A 50 4.17 1.71 6.64
CA HIS A 50 4.11 0.29 6.28
C HIS A 50 5.38 -0.20 5.58
N THR A 51 6.21 0.71 5.08
CA THR A 51 7.48 0.41 4.42
C THR A 51 8.63 0.52 5.41
N LYS A 52 9.45 -0.55 5.48
CA LYS A 52 10.68 -0.54 6.28
C LYS A 52 11.65 0.48 5.74
N ASN A 53 12.11 1.41 6.59
CA ASN A 53 13.20 2.33 6.27
C ASN A 53 13.87 2.85 7.53
N ASP A 54 15.11 3.31 7.43
CA ASP A 54 15.87 3.84 8.55
C ASP A 54 16.93 4.85 8.10
N ASP A 55 17.43 5.63 9.04
CA ASP A 55 18.56 6.57 8.86
C ASP A 55 19.75 6.24 9.77
N GLY A 56 19.77 5.06 10.39
CA GLY A 56 20.80 4.59 11.31
C GLY A 56 20.50 4.92 12.78
N GLN A 57 19.60 5.87 13.09
CA GLN A 57 19.16 6.22 14.44
C GLN A 57 17.67 5.96 14.64
N VAL A 58 16.85 6.29 13.66
CA VAL A 58 15.41 6.02 13.65
C VAL A 58 15.12 4.86 12.68
N PHE A 59 14.44 3.83 13.17
CA PHE A 59 14.10 2.61 12.46
C PHE A 59 12.59 2.45 12.37
N TYR A 60 12.02 2.73 11.19
CA TYR A 60 10.67 2.32 10.85
C TYR A 60 10.66 0.85 10.48
N LEU A 61 9.99 0.04 11.28
CA LEU A 61 9.96 -1.40 11.10
C LEU A 61 9.17 -1.84 9.85
N GLY A 62 8.21 -1.02 9.44
CA GLY A 62 7.21 -1.40 8.46
C GLY A 62 6.14 -2.31 9.05
N SER A 63 5.17 -2.69 8.24
CA SER A 63 4.19 -3.72 8.60
C SER A 63 4.78 -5.12 8.42
N GLN A 64 4.37 -6.07 9.27
CA GLN A 64 4.86 -7.46 9.24
C GLN A 64 4.28 -8.26 8.07
N TYR A 65 3.16 -7.82 7.51
CA TYR A 65 2.45 -8.39 6.37
C TYR A 65 1.74 -7.28 5.59
N GLU A 66 1.23 -7.60 4.42
CA GLU A 66 0.43 -6.69 3.61
C GLU A 66 -0.90 -6.39 4.32
N MET A 67 -1.23 -5.13 4.55
CA MET A 67 -2.45 -4.70 5.23
C MET A 67 -3.46 -4.07 4.27
N THR A 68 -2.96 -3.39 3.24
CA THR A 68 -3.75 -2.69 2.22
C THR A 68 -3.17 -2.97 0.84
N TRP A 69 -3.90 -2.63 -0.22
CA TRP A 69 -3.41 -2.77 -1.59
C TRP A 69 -2.17 -1.93 -1.90
N SER A 70 -1.92 -0.87 -1.14
CA SER A 70 -0.66 -0.10 -1.24
C SER A 70 0.57 -0.90 -0.80
N ASP A 71 0.37 -1.98 -0.05
CA ASP A 71 1.41 -2.91 0.37
C ASP A 71 1.72 -4.01 -0.65
N TYR A 72 0.93 -4.10 -1.73
CA TYR A 72 1.10 -5.12 -2.76
C TYR A 72 2.52 -5.11 -3.32
N ASN A 73 3.17 -6.28 -3.31
CA ASN A 73 4.55 -6.48 -3.78
C ASN A 73 5.64 -5.72 -2.99
N VAL A 74 5.30 -5.13 -1.83
CA VAL A 74 6.27 -4.52 -0.92
C VAL A 74 6.79 -5.59 0.04
N LYS A 75 8.12 -5.72 0.15
CA LYS A 75 8.74 -6.68 1.07
C LYS A 75 8.38 -6.36 2.51
N LYS A 76 7.90 -7.35 3.23
CA LYS A 76 7.49 -7.26 4.63
C LYS A 76 8.46 -7.98 5.55
N TYR A 77 8.58 -7.51 6.80
CA TYR A 77 9.53 -8.03 7.75
C TYR A 77 8.92 -8.05 9.15
N PHE A 78 9.34 -9.00 9.96
CA PHE A 78 9.30 -8.88 11.40
C PHE A 78 10.73 -8.74 11.93
N HIS A 79 10.88 -8.24 13.16
CA HIS A 79 12.19 -7.86 13.68
C HIS A 79 12.45 -8.51 15.03
N ILE A 80 13.70 -8.86 15.24
CA ILE A 80 14.22 -9.27 16.55
C ILE A 80 15.18 -8.18 17.01
N PHE A 81 14.94 -7.67 18.21
CA PHE A 81 15.82 -6.70 18.85
C PHE A 81 16.56 -7.37 20.01
N ASP A 82 17.87 -7.44 19.92
CA ASP A 82 18.74 -7.92 20.99
C ASP A 82 19.04 -6.78 21.95
N THR A 83 18.62 -6.93 23.22
CA THR A 83 18.77 -5.87 24.23
C THR A 83 20.17 -5.74 24.79
N GLU A 84 21.03 -6.75 24.62
CA GLU A 84 22.42 -6.72 25.07
C GLU A 84 23.33 -6.10 23.99
N THR A 85 23.22 -6.59 22.74
CA THR A 85 24.02 -6.08 21.62
C THR A 85 23.42 -4.84 20.98
N ARG A 86 22.10 -4.59 21.23
CA ARG A 86 21.30 -3.52 20.62
C ARG A 86 21.18 -3.64 19.09
N GLU A 87 21.39 -4.84 18.57
CA GLU A 87 21.19 -5.15 17.17
C GLU A 87 19.71 -5.34 16.86
N LEU A 88 19.29 -4.88 15.69
CA LEU A 88 17.92 -5.04 15.16
C LEU A 88 18.01 -5.86 13.88
N GLU A 89 17.62 -7.13 13.98
CA GLU A 89 17.57 -8.07 12.85
C GLU A 89 16.21 -8.01 12.16
N ALA A 90 16.20 -7.83 10.83
CA ALA A 90 15.00 -7.87 10.02
C ALA A 90 14.87 -9.25 9.34
N ILE A 91 13.80 -9.99 9.64
CA ILE A 91 13.52 -11.30 9.08
C ILE A 91 12.41 -11.15 8.03
N HIS A 92 12.71 -11.49 6.79
CA HIS A 92 11.77 -11.37 5.67
C HIS A 92 10.57 -12.30 5.84
N ASN A 93 9.37 -11.74 5.72
CA ASN A 93 8.12 -12.51 5.62
C ASN A 93 7.77 -12.72 4.14
N PRO A 94 7.84 -13.96 3.62
CA PRO A 94 7.54 -14.25 2.22
C PRO A 94 6.03 -14.36 1.94
N LEU A 95 5.19 -14.35 2.97
CA LEU A 95 3.75 -14.53 2.82
C LEU A 95 3.11 -13.25 2.29
N THR A 96 2.31 -13.36 1.24
CA THR A 96 1.55 -12.28 0.63
C THR A 96 0.06 -12.53 0.76
N ILE A 97 -0.72 -11.46 0.86
CA ILE A 97 -2.19 -11.51 0.98
C ILE A 97 -2.85 -11.07 -0.33
N PHE A 98 -2.24 -10.13 -1.04
CA PHE A 98 -2.76 -9.58 -2.28
C PHE A 98 -2.10 -10.24 -3.50
N ALA A 99 -2.87 -10.36 -4.59
CA ALA A 99 -2.37 -10.84 -5.87
C ALA A 99 -3.05 -10.09 -7.03
N LYS A 100 -2.29 -9.75 -8.07
CA LYS A 100 -2.80 -9.21 -9.31
C LYS A 100 -2.74 -10.29 -10.39
N LEU A 101 -3.85 -10.51 -11.08
CA LEU A 101 -3.95 -11.36 -12.25
C LEU A 101 -4.25 -10.50 -13.46
N ILE A 102 -3.34 -10.44 -14.41
CA ILE A 102 -3.54 -9.69 -15.66
C ILE A 102 -4.10 -10.66 -16.68
N TYR A 103 -5.31 -10.41 -17.18
CA TYR A 103 -5.93 -11.19 -18.23
C TYR A 103 -5.68 -10.56 -19.61
N ASP A 104 -5.02 -11.32 -20.47
CA ASP A 104 -4.73 -10.95 -21.85
C ASP A 104 -4.76 -12.22 -22.70
N ASP A 105 -5.91 -12.48 -23.36
CA ASP A 105 -6.12 -13.70 -24.15
C ASP A 105 -5.40 -13.70 -25.52
N ASP A 106 -4.75 -12.58 -25.88
CA ASP A 106 -3.82 -12.55 -27.01
C ASP A 106 -2.46 -13.16 -26.65
N LYS A 107 -2.12 -13.21 -25.35
CA LYS A 107 -0.80 -13.64 -24.87
C LYS A 107 -0.82 -14.98 -24.13
N THR A 108 -1.95 -15.32 -23.53
CA THR A 108 -2.00 -16.44 -22.58
C THR A 108 -3.24 -17.31 -22.82
N ASP A 109 -3.05 -18.62 -22.89
CA ASP A 109 -4.12 -19.60 -22.82
C ASP A 109 -4.52 -19.83 -21.35
N TYR A 110 -5.71 -19.35 -20.98
CA TYR A 110 -6.22 -19.47 -19.61
C TYR A 110 -6.93 -20.78 -19.33
N ASP A 111 -7.17 -21.65 -20.28
CA ASP A 111 -7.81 -22.95 -20.06
C ASP A 111 -6.90 -23.88 -19.20
N ASN A 112 -5.59 -23.77 -19.39
CA ASN A 112 -4.58 -24.53 -18.64
C ASN A 112 -3.75 -23.66 -17.66
N PHE A 113 -4.14 -22.40 -17.47
CA PHE A 113 -3.43 -21.45 -16.61
C PHE A 113 -3.44 -21.91 -15.15
N ASP A 114 -2.28 -21.86 -14.49
CA ASP A 114 -2.17 -22.22 -13.07
C ASP A 114 -2.78 -21.11 -12.18
N ILE A 115 -3.88 -21.46 -11.51
CA ILE A 115 -4.57 -20.56 -10.58
C ILE A 115 -4.17 -20.76 -9.11
N SER A 116 -3.30 -21.73 -8.81
CA SER A 116 -2.88 -22.05 -7.45
C SER A 116 -2.22 -20.88 -6.69
N PRO A 117 -1.46 -19.96 -7.33
CA PRO A 117 -0.89 -18.82 -6.66
C PRO A 117 -1.91 -17.82 -6.07
N TYR A 118 -3.17 -17.92 -6.52
CA TYR A 118 -4.27 -17.02 -6.09
C TYR A 118 -5.09 -17.62 -4.94
N HIS A 119 -4.76 -18.83 -4.49
CA HIS A 119 -5.44 -19.47 -3.36
C HIS A 119 -5.20 -18.71 -2.06
N ASN A 120 -6.26 -18.46 -1.28
CA ASN A 120 -6.27 -17.67 -0.04
C ASN A 120 -5.72 -16.24 -0.22
N LYS A 121 -6.04 -15.60 -1.35
CA LYS A 121 -5.65 -14.22 -1.67
C LYS A 121 -6.86 -13.32 -1.88
N PHE A 122 -6.63 -12.01 -1.70
CA PHE A 122 -7.43 -10.96 -2.31
C PHE A 122 -6.88 -10.72 -3.71
N VAL A 123 -7.71 -10.88 -4.74
CA VAL A 123 -7.25 -10.87 -6.14
C VAL A 123 -7.85 -9.69 -6.90
N LYS A 124 -7.00 -8.87 -7.53
CA LYS A 124 -7.39 -7.93 -8.58
C LYS A 124 -7.14 -8.58 -9.93
N LEU A 125 -8.22 -8.85 -10.67
CA LEU A 125 -8.18 -9.35 -12.05
C LEU A 125 -8.29 -8.15 -13.00
N VAL A 126 -7.18 -7.80 -13.63
CA VAL A 126 -7.08 -6.69 -14.58
C VAL A 126 -7.24 -7.23 -15.99
N VAL A 127 -8.30 -6.84 -16.69
CA VAL A 127 -8.62 -7.31 -18.04
C VAL A 127 -8.02 -6.34 -19.06
N VAL A 128 -7.00 -6.79 -19.78
CA VAL A 128 -6.32 -6.01 -20.85
C VAL A 128 -6.91 -6.30 -22.21
N ASN A 129 -7.05 -7.57 -22.58
CA ASN A 129 -7.70 -8.03 -23.80
C ASN A 129 -8.62 -9.19 -23.48
N LYS A 130 -9.87 -9.09 -23.92
CA LYS A 130 -10.91 -10.11 -23.75
C LYS A 130 -11.63 -10.31 -25.08
N LYS A 131 -11.03 -11.08 -25.99
CA LYS A 131 -11.60 -11.47 -27.29
C LYS A 131 -12.42 -12.74 -27.19
N ASN A 132 -12.04 -13.63 -26.28
CA ASN A 132 -12.71 -14.91 -26.04
C ASN A 132 -13.44 -14.88 -24.69
N ASN A 133 -14.73 -14.49 -24.73
CA ASN A 133 -15.57 -14.43 -23.54
C ASN A 133 -15.72 -15.81 -22.85
N GLU A 134 -15.82 -16.90 -23.62
CA GLU A 134 -15.98 -18.25 -23.06
C GLU A 134 -14.72 -18.68 -22.25
N MET A 135 -13.53 -18.34 -22.72
CA MET A 135 -12.29 -18.64 -21.99
C MET A 135 -12.21 -17.79 -20.72
N PHE A 136 -12.63 -16.53 -20.77
CA PHE A 136 -12.71 -15.66 -19.60
C PHE A 136 -13.67 -16.21 -18.55
N ASP A 137 -14.88 -16.61 -18.98
CA ASP A 137 -15.89 -17.17 -18.08
C ASP A 137 -15.40 -18.47 -17.42
N ARG A 138 -14.72 -19.34 -18.17
CA ARG A 138 -14.10 -20.56 -17.60
C ARG A 138 -12.99 -20.23 -16.58
N LEU A 139 -12.19 -19.20 -16.82
CA LEU A 139 -11.22 -18.73 -15.84
C LEU A 139 -11.89 -18.27 -14.54
N LEU A 140 -12.94 -17.45 -14.66
CA LEU A 140 -13.72 -16.99 -13.50
C LEU A 140 -14.35 -18.15 -12.75
N GLU A 141 -14.97 -19.10 -13.45
CA GLU A 141 -15.55 -20.30 -12.83
C GLU A 141 -14.50 -21.10 -12.05
N ARG A 142 -13.28 -21.23 -12.60
CA ARG A 142 -12.16 -21.89 -11.90
C ARG A 142 -11.71 -21.12 -10.66
N LEU A 143 -11.60 -19.78 -10.73
CA LEU A 143 -11.22 -18.94 -9.59
C LEU A 143 -12.27 -19.00 -8.47
N TYR A 144 -13.56 -19.04 -8.81
CA TYR A 144 -14.64 -19.11 -7.81
C TYR A 144 -14.85 -20.49 -7.21
N HIS A 145 -14.60 -21.57 -7.98
CA HIS A 145 -15.03 -22.91 -7.56
C HIS A 145 -13.89 -23.90 -7.31
N LYS A 146 -12.68 -23.65 -7.80
CA LYS A 146 -11.56 -24.59 -7.65
C LYS A 146 -10.57 -24.21 -6.56
N ILE A 147 -10.53 -22.94 -6.17
CA ILE A 147 -9.68 -22.41 -5.11
C ILE A 147 -10.50 -21.52 -4.19
N THR A 148 -9.96 -21.21 -3.01
CA THR A 148 -10.54 -20.19 -2.14
C THR A 148 -9.90 -18.85 -2.50
N VAL A 149 -10.71 -17.89 -2.92
CA VAL A 149 -10.32 -16.48 -3.12
C VAL A 149 -11.11 -15.67 -2.10
N HIS A 150 -10.45 -14.83 -1.30
CA HIS A 150 -11.15 -14.04 -0.27
C HIS A 150 -11.98 -12.93 -0.90
N GLU A 151 -11.45 -12.32 -1.95
CA GLU A 151 -12.13 -11.33 -2.78
C GLU A 151 -11.58 -11.42 -4.21
N LEU A 152 -12.45 -11.28 -5.21
CA LEU A 152 -12.09 -11.14 -6.60
C LEU A 152 -12.66 -9.84 -7.15
N LYS A 153 -11.81 -8.82 -7.31
CA LYS A 153 -12.17 -7.55 -7.93
C LYS A 153 -11.76 -7.58 -9.41
N ILE A 154 -12.74 -7.43 -10.31
CA ILE A 154 -12.52 -7.43 -11.77
C ILE A 154 -12.47 -5.98 -12.24
N LEU A 155 -11.40 -5.61 -12.95
CA LEU A 155 -11.19 -4.30 -13.53
C LEU A 155 -11.17 -4.42 -15.05
N GLU A 156 -12.22 -3.96 -15.71
CA GLU A 156 -12.40 -4.06 -17.17
C GLU A 156 -12.18 -2.73 -17.91
N ASP A 157 -11.86 -1.64 -17.23
CA ASP A 157 -11.72 -0.33 -17.86
C ASP A 157 -10.28 -0.06 -18.29
N TYR A 158 -10.11 0.22 -19.60
CA TYR A 158 -8.82 0.37 -20.27
C TYR A 158 -8.24 1.79 -20.18
N SER A 159 -9.07 2.79 -19.91
CA SER A 159 -8.65 4.20 -19.88
C SER A 159 -7.74 4.51 -18.69
N ASP A 160 -7.77 3.68 -17.66
CA ASP A 160 -7.06 3.87 -16.40
C ASP A 160 -5.79 3.01 -16.25
N LEU A 161 -5.46 2.15 -17.21
CA LEU A 161 -4.33 1.21 -17.11
C LEU A 161 -2.97 1.91 -16.94
N ASN A 162 -2.81 3.14 -17.41
CA ASN A 162 -1.57 3.89 -17.25
C ASN A 162 -1.55 4.81 -16.02
N ALA A 163 -2.71 5.18 -15.49
CA ALA A 163 -2.81 6.09 -14.33
C ALA A 163 -3.10 5.33 -13.03
N ASN A 164 -3.95 4.30 -13.06
CA ASN A 164 -4.51 3.66 -11.87
C ASN A 164 -3.75 2.44 -11.36
N LEU A 165 -2.85 1.81 -12.14
CA LEU A 165 -1.96 0.77 -11.61
C LEU A 165 -0.98 1.35 -10.57
N VAL A 166 -0.77 2.66 -10.60
CA VAL A 166 0.09 3.39 -9.66
C VAL A 166 -0.74 4.19 -8.65
N SER A 167 -1.93 4.71 -9.04
CA SER A 167 -2.67 5.66 -8.20
C SER A 167 -3.64 5.00 -7.21
N ASP A 168 -4.36 3.93 -7.59
CA ASP A 168 -5.34 3.28 -6.69
C ASP A 168 -4.66 2.67 -5.45
N ASP A 169 -3.45 2.14 -5.61
CA ASP A 169 -2.72 1.52 -4.51
C ASP A 169 -2.02 2.56 -3.60
N VAL A 170 -1.74 3.76 -4.13
CA VAL A 170 -1.13 4.88 -3.38
C VAL A 170 -2.19 5.71 -2.66
N VAL A 171 -3.40 5.77 -3.23
CA VAL A 171 -4.52 6.59 -2.77
C VAL A 171 -5.16 6.05 -1.47
N GLU A 172 -5.22 4.73 -1.28
CA GLU A 172 -5.79 4.14 -0.06
C GLU A 172 -4.99 4.43 1.23
N GLY A 173 -3.79 4.99 1.12
CA GLY A 173 -2.93 5.16 2.29
C GLY A 173 -2.35 6.54 2.57
N THR A 174 -2.46 7.53 1.66
CA THR A 174 -1.62 8.73 1.77
C THR A 174 -2.30 10.08 1.62
N GLU A 175 -3.49 10.16 1.05
CA GLU A 175 -4.16 11.45 0.87
C GLU A 175 -5.43 11.55 1.70
N ASP A 176 -5.63 12.72 2.30
CA ASP A 176 -6.91 13.14 2.84
C ASP A 176 -8.00 13.04 1.76
N THR A 177 -9.17 12.52 2.11
CA THR A 177 -10.31 12.31 1.21
C THR A 177 -10.64 13.56 0.38
N ILE A 178 -10.46 14.73 0.95
CA ILE A 178 -10.68 16.02 0.27
C ILE A 178 -9.67 16.24 -0.86
N THR A 179 -8.40 15.90 -0.64
CA THR A 179 -7.34 16.01 -1.66
C THR A 179 -7.60 15.07 -2.82
N LEU A 180 -8.02 13.84 -2.55
CA LEU A 180 -8.42 12.85 -3.57
C LEU A 180 -9.56 13.35 -4.44
N VAL A 181 -10.60 13.85 -3.79
CA VAL A 181 -11.79 14.38 -4.48
C VAL A 181 -11.42 15.61 -5.31
N ASN A 182 -10.56 16.49 -4.82
CA ASN A 182 -10.08 17.65 -5.57
C ASN A 182 -9.29 17.24 -6.82
N ASN A 183 -8.39 16.26 -6.69
CA ASN A 183 -7.61 15.72 -7.81
C ASN A 183 -8.53 15.06 -8.85
N TYR A 184 -9.55 14.33 -8.41
CA TYR A 184 -10.56 13.74 -9.31
C TYR A 184 -11.34 14.82 -10.06
N VAL A 185 -11.80 15.87 -9.38
CA VAL A 185 -12.52 17.01 -9.99
C VAL A 185 -11.64 17.71 -11.04
N ASP A 186 -10.34 17.87 -10.79
CA ASP A 186 -9.42 18.49 -11.74
C ASP A 186 -9.25 17.67 -13.03
N GLN A 187 -9.37 16.35 -12.95
CA GLN A 187 -9.22 15.43 -14.07
C GLN A 187 -10.51 15.23 -14.87
N LEU A 188 -11.68 15.64 -14.36
CA LEU A 188 -12.93 15.48 -15.08
C LEU A 188 -12.91 16.23 -16.43
N PRO A 189 -13.20 15.54 -17.56
CA PRO A 189 -13.23 16.16 -18.90
C PRO A 189 -14.55 16.89 -19.14
N VAL A 190 -14.94 17.78 -18.23
CA VAL A 190 -16.22 18.51 -18.26
C VAL A 190 -15.99 20.01 -18.19
N ASP A 191 -16.79 20.75 -18.95
CA ASP A 191 -16.78 22.23 -18.95
C ASP A 191 -17.68 22.76 -17.80
N LEU A 192 -17.30 22.39 -16.57
CA LEU A 192 -17.93 22.85 -15.34
C LEU A 192 -16.94 23.70 -14.54
N ASP A 193 -17.49 24.65 -13.76
CA ASP A 193 -16.70 25.43 -12.80
C ASP A 193 -16.17 24.51 -11.68
N LYS A 194 -14.95 23.99 -11.91
CA LYS A 194 -14.29 23.03 -11.02
C LYS A 194 -14.05 23.60 -9.62
N GLU A 195 -13.78 24.90 -9.50
CA GLU A 195 -13.60 25.56 -8.21
C GLU A 195 -14.90 25.61 -7.42
N LYS A 196 -16.00 25.87 -8.10
CA LYS A 196 -17.33 25.83 -7.45
C LYS A 196 -17.68 24.42 -7.00
N LEU A 197 -17.34 23.41 -7.80
CA LEU A 197 -17.56 22.00 -7.45
C LEU A 197 -16.75 21.58 -6.22
N LYS A 198 -15.47 21.94 -6.15
CA LYS A 198 -14.59 21.69 -5.00
C LYS A 198 -15.11 22.37 -3.73
N ASN A 199 -15.58 23.61 -3.84
CA ASN A 199 -16.14 24.33 -2.69
C ASN A 199 -17.42 23.66 -2.17
N MET A 200 -18.32 23.22 -3.06
CA MET A 200 -19.54 22.48 -2.65
C MET A 200 -19.20 21.17 -1.95
N ILE A 201 -18.21 20.45 -2.42
CA ILE A 201 -17.75 19.20 -1.80
C ILE A 201 -17.18 19.48 -0.42
N LYS A 202 -16.35 20.52 -0.28
CA LYS A 202 -15.76 20.94 1.00
C LYS A 202 -16.78 21.37 2.05
N GLU A 203 -17.94 21.89 1.64
CA GLU A 203 -19.04 22.23 2.54
C GLU A 203 -19.86 21.01 3.01
N THR A 204 -19.68 19.86 2.37
CA THR A 204 -20.44 18.62 2.64
C THR A 204 -19.68 17.65 3.56
N PHE A 205 -18.35 17.83 3.71
CA PHE A 205 -17.47 17.10 4.61
C PHE A 205 -17.07 17.95 5.81
#